data_0aeb4b2595a905951883d508267b7561
#
_entry.id   0aeb4b2595a905951883d508267b7561
#
_cell.length_a   1.000
_cell.length_b   1.000
_cell.length_c   1.000
_cell.angle_alpha   90.00
_cell.angle_beta   90.00
_cell.angle_gamma   90.00
#
_symmetry.space_group_name_H-M   'P 1'
#
loop_
_entity.id
_entity.type
_entity.pdbx_description
1 polymer ?
#
loop_
_entity_poly.entity_id
_entity_poly.type
_entity_poly.pdbx_seq_one_letter_code
_entity_poly.pdbx_strand_id
1 'polypeptide(L)'
;YIPIFYLIAYAFNAGEDMNRFTGFSLSHFQNLFEDSRLILILVQTFFLAFLSSLIATLIGTFGAIYIYQARKKYQDAFLSINNILMVAPDVMIGASFLILFTTAKFQLGFLSVLASHVAFSIPIVVLMILPRLKEMNDDMIKAAYDLGASQLQMLKEIMLPYLTPAIIAGYFMAFTYSLDDFAEIG
;
A
#
# COMPACT_ATOMS: atom_id res chain seq x y z
N TYR A 1 6.29 16.74 15.92
CA TYR A 1 7.13 15.65 16.46
C TYR A 1 7.07 15.57 18.02
N ILE A 2 6.75 16.66 18.73
CA ILE A 2 6.68 16.67 20.22
C ILE A 2 5.77 15.55 20.76
N PRO A 3 4.53 15.33 20.26
CA PRO A 3 3.67 14.25 20.75
C PRO A 3 4.28 12.85 20.57
N ILE A 4 5.05 12.65 19.50
CA ILE A 4 5.70 11.36 19.23
C ILE A 4 6.80 11.08 20.25
N PHE A 5 7.66 12.09 20.54
CA PHE A 5 8.70 11.95 21.57
C PHE A 5 8.07 11.75 22.96
N TYR A 6 6.96 12.40 23.24
CA TYR A 6 6.21 12.21 24.47
C TYR A 6 5.71 10.76 24.60
N LEU A 7 5.06 10.21 23.58
CA LEU A 7 4.60 8.81 23.58
C LEU A 7 5.76 7.83 23.74
N ILE A 8 6.89 8.06 23.06
CA ILE A 8 8.07 7.22 23.20
C ILE A 8 8.59 7.27 24.65
N ALA A 9 8.69 8.45 25.26
CA ALA A 9 9.15 8.57 26.63
C ALA A 9 8.22 7.86 27.63
N TYR A 10 6.90 7.95 27.42
CA TYR A 10 5.93 7.28 28.29
C TYR A 10 5.79 5.79 28.04
N ALA A 11 6.19 5.28 26.90
CA ALA A 11 6.30 3.82 26.66
C ALA A 11 7.29 3.16 27.66
N PHE A 12 8.24 3.93 28.21
CA PHE A 12 9.19 3.50 29.22
C PHE A 12 8.82 3.93 30.65
N ASN A 13 7.62 4.49 30.87
CA ASN A 13 7.17 4.88 32.20
C ASN A 13 6.72 3.65 33.02
N ALA A 14 7.05 3.59 34.28
CA ALA A 14 6.61 2.51 35.17
C ALA A 14 5.13 2.60 35.58
N GLY A 15 4.54 3.79 35.48
CA GLY A 15 3.12 4.04 35.83
C GLY A 15 2.18 3.89 34.65
N GLU A 16 0.93 3.58 34.95
CA GLU A 16 -0.15 3.43 33.93
C GLU A 16 -0.68 4.81 33.48
N ASP A 17 -0.38 5.88 34.23
CA ASP A 17 -0.89 7.23 33.95
C ASP A 17 0.14 8.03 33.14
N MET A 18 -0.29 8.59 32.00
CA MET A 18 0.54 9.45 31.15
C MET A 18 0.82 10.85 31.75
N ASN A 19 0.17 11.22 32.85
CA ASN A 19 0.35 12.55 33.47
C ASN A 19 1.57 12.66 34.36
N ARG A 20 2.15 11.53 34.81
CA ARG A 20 3.30 11.49 35.71
C ARG A 20 4.31 10.44 35.27
N PHE A 21 5.55 10.89 35.10
CA PHE A 21 6.66 9.96 34.93
C PHE A 21 7.07 9.44 36.32
N THR A 22 6.84 8.14 36.58
CA THR A 22 7.06 7.49 37.89
C THR A 22 8.38 6.75 37.96
N GLY A 23 9.05 6.54 36.83
CA GLY A 23 10.33 5.85 36.72
C GLY A 23 10.46 5.09 35.41
N PHE A 24 11.67 4.62 35.11
CA PHE A 24 11.94 3.83 33.92
C PHE A 24 11.54 2.36 34.14
N SER A 25 10.76 1.80 33.23
CA SER A 25 10.35 0.38 33.23
C SER A 25 10.17 -0.14 31.82
N LEU A 26 10.38 -1.43 31.65
CA LEU A 26 10.06 -2.19 30.43
C LEU A 26 8.78 -3.05 30.58
N SER A 27 8.04 -2.85 31.69
CA SER A 27 6.84 -3.65 31.99
C SER A 27 5.78 -3.62 30.89
N HIS A 28 5.58 -2.47 30.26
CA HIS A 28 4.62 -2.36 29.14
C HIS A 28 5.02 -3.23 27.96
N PHE A 29 6.31 -3.32 27.66
CA PHE A 29 6.81 -4.20 26.59
C PHE A 29 6.70 -5.68 26.99
N GLN A 30 6.97 -6.02 28.26
CA GLN A 30 6.78 -7.39 28.73
C GLN A 30 5.32 -7.81 28.64
N ASN A 31 4.39 -7.00 29.14
CA ASN A 31 2.95 -7.24 29.06
C ASN A 31 2.48 -7.39 27.62
N LEU A 32 3.01 -6.58 26.68
CA LEU A 32 2.69 -6.68 25.26
C LEU A 32 3.13 -8.03 24.67
N PHE A 33 4.31 -8.53 25.04
CA PHE A 33 4.80 -9.83 24.56
C PHE A 33 4.11 -11.03 25.26
N GLU A 34 3.57 -10.84 26.47
CA GLU A 34 2.77 -11.84 27.17
C GLU A 34 1.32 -11.91 26.69
N ASP A 35 0.80 -10.83 26.07
CA ASP A 35 -0.54 -10.82 25.50
C ASP A 35 -0.56 -11.50 24.13
N SER A 36 -0.87 -12.79 24.14
CA SER A 36 -0.99 -13.60 22.93
C SER A 36 -2.00 -13.04 21.91
N ARG A 37 -3.03 -12.32 22.38
CA ARG A 37 -4.04 -11.72 21.48
C ARG A 37 -3.46 -10.54 20.72
N LEU A 38 -2.73 -9.66 21.39
CA LEU A 38 -2.08 -8.51 20.75
C LEU A 38 -1.01 -8.98 19.75
N ILE A 39 -0.21 -9.98 20.12
CA ILE A 39 0.78 -10.56 19.20
C ILE A 39 0.09 -11.15 17.95
N LEU A 40 -0.99 -11.88 18.12
CA LEU A 40 -1.73 -12.44 17.00
C LEU A 40 -2.26 -11.33 16.06
N ILE A 41 -2.84 -10.27 16.62
CA ILE A 41 -3.34 -9.12 15.84
C ILE A 41 -2.18 -8.48 15.06
N LEU A 42 -1.04 -8.21 15.71
CA LEU A 42 0.14 -7.64 15.05
C LEU A 42 0.62 -8.51 13.88
N VAL A 43 0.76 -9.82 14.10
CA VAL A 43 1.19 -10.74 13.04
C VAL A 43 0.19 -10.77 11.88
N GLN A 44 -1.11 -10.79 12.16
CA GLN A 44 -2.14 -10.75 11.13
C GLN A 44 -2.12 -9.44 10.34
N THR A 45 -1.91 -8.31 11.01
CA THR A 45 -1.79 -6.99 10.37
C THR A 45 -0.60 -6.94 9.42
N PHE A 46 0.58 -7.35 9.90
CA PHE A 46 1.77 -7.39 9.06
C PHE A 46 1.62 -8.32 7.87
N PHE A 47 1.01 -9.50 8.09
CA PHE A 47 0.76 -10.46 7.03
C PHE A 47 -0.23 -9.93 5.99
N LEU A 48 -1.30 -9.28 6.43
CA LEU A 48 -2.29 -8.65 5.57
C LEU A 48 -1.65 -7.54 4.74
N ALA A 49 -0.89 -6.63 5.38
CA ALA A 49 -0.23 -5.53 4.70
C ALA A 49 0.82 -6.03 3.68
N PHE A 50 1.60 -7.04 4.05
CA PHE A 50 2.56 -7.66 3.14
C PHE A 50 1.88 -8.27 1.91
N LEU A 51 0.83 -9.05 2.13
CA LEU A 51 0.15 -9.76 1.05
C LEU A 51 -0.63 -8.80 0.14
N SER A 52 -1.36 -7.84 0.72
CA SER A 52 -2.12 -6.84 -0.04
C SER A 52 -1.22 -5.95 -0.88
N SER A 53 -0.12 -5.45 -0.30
CA SER A 53 0.84 -4.61 -1.02
C SER A 53 1.56 -5.38 -2.15
N LEU A 54 1.88 -6.66 -1.94
CA LEU A 54 2.47 -7.49 -2.98
C LEU A 54 1.52 -7.68 -4.18
N ILE A 55 0.27 -8.03 -3.90
CA ILE A 55 -0.76 -8.21 -4.95
C ILE A 55 -1.05 -6.88 -5.64
N ALA A 56 -1.24 -5.81 -4.87
CA ALA A 56 -1.48 -4.47 -5.42
C ALA A 56 -0.31 -3.98 -6.29
N THR A 57 0.93 -4.27 -5.89
CA THR A 57 2.13 -3.91 -6.66
C THR A 57 2.17 -4.65 -8.00
N LEU A 58 1.87 -5.93 -8.01
CA LEU A 58 1.80 -6.70 -9.25
C LEU A 58 0.72 -6.13 -10.19
N ILE A 59 -0.51 -5.98 -9.70
CA ILE A 59 -1.63 -5.47 -10.50
C ILE A 59 -1.38 -4.02 -10.93
N GLY A 60 -0.93 -3.16 -10.01
CA GLY A 60 -0.66 -1.75 -10.26
C GLY A 60 0.48 -1.53 -11.25
N THR A 61 1.53 -2.35 -11.21
CA THR A 61 2.65 -2.27 -12.18
C THR A 61 2.16 -2.55 -13.61
N PHE A 62 1.47 -3.67 -13.82
CA PHE A 62 0.95 -3.99 -15.15
C PHE A 62 -0.17 -3.02 -15.57
N GLY A 63 -0.99 -2.58 -14.61
CA GLY A 63 -1.99 -1.54 -14.82
C GLY A 63 -1.36 -0.22 -15.30
N ALA A 64 -0.29 0.24 -14.64
CA ALA A 64 0.43 1.45 -15.03
C ALA A 64 1.04 1.34 -16.43
N ILE A 65 1.64 0.20 -16.78
CA ILE A 65 2.19 -0.06 -18.11
C ILE A 65 1.08 -0.02 -19.17
N TYR A 66 -0.06 -0.65 -18.89
CA TYR A 66 -1.20 -0.64 -19.80
C TYR A 66 -1.76 0.77 -19.99
N ILE A 67 -1.93 1.53 -18.91
CA ILE A 67 -2.42 2.91 -18.96
C ILE A 67 -1.45 3.82 -19.71
N TYR A 68 -0.14 3.64 -19.53
CA TYR A 68 0.88 4.39 -20.25
C TYR A 68 0.75 4.24 -21.77
N GLN A 69 0.38 3.05 -22.26
CA GLN A 69 0.17 2.77 -23.67
C GLN A 69 -1.21 3.22 -24.20
N ALA A 70 -2.13 3.55 -23.29
CA ALA A 70 -3.48 3.97 -23.66
C ALA A 70 -3.49 5.39 -24.24
N ARG A 71 -4.59 5.73 -24.97
CA ARG A 71 -4.80 7.09 -25.47
C ARG A 71 -4.88 8.09 -24.31
N LYS A 72 -4.34 9.28 -24.50
CA LYS A 72 -4.26 10.35 -23.49
C LYS A 72 -5.60 10.56 -22.75
N LYS A 73 -6.72 10.54 -23.46
CA LYS A 73 -8.06 10.67 -22.86
C LYS A 73 -8.32 9.64 -21.75
N TYR A 74 -7.90 8.38 -21.95
CA TYR A 74 -8.08 7.31 -20.96
C TYR A 74 -7.08 7.43 -19.81
N GLN A 75 -5.85 7.88 -20.11
CA GLN A 75 -4.88 8.19 -19.06
C GLN A 75 -5.39 9.28 -18.14
N ASP A 76 -5.88 10.40 -18.70
CA ASP A 76 -6.38 11.54 -17.93
C ASP A 76 -7.63 11.17 -17.11
N ALA A 77 -8.56 10.39 -17.70
CA ALA A 77 -9.73 9.89 -16.99
C ALA A 77 -9.35 8.96 -15.82
N PHE A 78 -8.40 8.04 -16.02
CA PHE A 78 -7.91 7.15 -14.97
C PHE A 78 -7.24 7.94 -13.85
N LEU A 79 -6.35 8.87 -14.18
CA LEU A 79 -5.68 9.72 -13.19
C LEU A 79 -6.66 10.57 -12.39
N SER A 80 -7.72 11.08 -13.03
CA SER A 80 -8.77 11.83 -12.35
C SER A 80 -9.52 10.97 -11.33
N ILE A 81 -9.92 9.76 -11.70
CA ILE A 81 -10.57 8.80 -10.79
C ILE A 81 -9.61 8.42 -9.66
N ASN A 82 -8.37 8.12 -9.99
CA ASN A 82 -7.34 7.77 -9.04
C ASN A 82 -7.11 8.86 -7.98
N ASN A 83 -7.06 10.13 -8.42
CA ASN A 83 -6.92 11.26 -7.51
C ASN A 83 -8.14 11.42 -6.58
N ILE A 84 -9.36 11.12 -7.06
CA ILE A 84 -10.56 11.15 -6.22
C ILE A 84 -10.45 10.10 -5.10
N LEU A 85 -10.02 8.88 -5.43
CA LEU A 85 -9.84 7.82 -4.46
C LEU A 85 -8.79 8.16 -3.38
N MET A 86 -7.72 8.87 -3.75
CA MET A 86 -6.69 9.28 -2.80
C MET A 86 -7.08 10.44 -1.87
N VAL A 87 -8.07 11.24 -2.24
CA VAL A 87 -8.57 12.37 -1.42
C VAL A 87 -9.79 11.95 -0.60
N ALA A 88 -10.42 10.82 -0.95
CA ALA A 88 -11.56 10.31 -0.21
C ALA A 88 -11.15 9.91 1.23
N PRO A 89 -11.96 10.23 2.25
CA PRO A 89 -11.70 9.78 3.61
C PRO A 89 -11.69 8.25 3.71
N ASP A 90 -10.70 7.67 4.39
CA ASP A 90 -10.50 6.22 4.49
C ASP A 90 -11.72 5.51 5.06
N VAL A 91 -12.36 6.11 6.08
CA VAL A 91 -13.62 5.60 6.67
C VAL A 91 -14.73 5.46 5.61
N MET A 92 -14.82 6.38 4.65
CA MET A 92 -15.82 6.29 3.58
C MET A 92 -15.48 5.15 2.59
N ILE A 93 -14.21 4.94 2.31
CA ILE A 93 -13.75 3.82 1.47
C ILE A 93 -14.07 2.50 2.16
N GLY A 94 -13.71 2.34 3.44
CA GLY A 94 -14.01 1.16 4.24
C GLY A 94 -15.51 0.86 4.31
N ALA A 95 -16.34 1.87 4.63
CA ALA A 95 -17.80 1.74 4.66
C ALA A 95 -18.37 1.33 3.29
N SER A 96 -17.83 1.86 2.19
CA SER A 96 -18.26 1.50 0.84
C SER A 96 -17.97 0.04 0.49
N PHE A 97 -16.79 -0.47 0.88
CA PHE A 97 -16.46 -1.88 0.72
C PHE A 97 -17.35 -2.79 1.59
N LEU A 98 -17.64 -2.38 2.82
CA LEU A 98 -18.55 -3.12 3.70
C LEU A 98 -19.94 -3.25 3.08
N ILE A 99 -20.51 -2.15 2.57
CA ILE A 99 -21.80 -2.15 1.86
C ILE A 99 -21.73 -3.00 0.61
N LEU A 100 -20.66 -2.90 -0.18
CA LEU A 100 -20.47 -3.69 -1.39
C LEU A 100 -20.48 -5.19 -1.07
N PHE A 101 -19.67 -5.63 -0.10
CA PHE A 101 -19.53 -7.04 0.24
C PHE A 101 -20.82 -7.60 0.86
N THR A 102 -21.48 -6.85 1.75
CA THR A 102 -22.76 -7.29 2.35
C THR A 102 -23.86 -7.37 1.31
N THR A 103 -23.94 -6.41 0.38
CA THR A 103 -24.92 -6.43 -0.72
C THR A 103 -24.66 -7.57 -1.70
N ALA A 104 -23.38 -7.82 -2.02
CA ALA A 104 -22.96 -8.93 -2.86
C ALA A 104 -23.02 -10.29 -2.15
N LYS A 105 -23.43 -10.33 -0.85
CA LYS A 105 -23.42 -11.53 -0.01
C LYS A 105 -22.04 -12.22 0.05
N PHE A 106 -20.98 -11.44 -0.07
CA PHE A 106 -19.63 -11.94 0.09
C PHE A 106 -19.33 -12.09 1.58
N GLN A 107 -18.73 -13.22 1.96
CA GLN A 107 -18.44 -13.51 3.36
C GLN A 107 -17.40 -12.52 3.90
N LEU A 108 -17.76 -11.82 4.98
CA LEU A 108 -16.83 -10.93 5.67
C LEU A 108 -15.78 -11.76 6.43
N GLY A 109 -14.54 -11.32 6.36
CA GLY A 109 -13.40 -11.98 6.99
C GLY A 109 -12.09 -11.59 6.30
N PHE A 110 -11.04 -12.35 6.52
CA PHE A 110 -9.69 -12.05 5.99
C PHE A 110 -9.67 -11.74 4.48
N LEU A 111 -10.42 -12.51 3.67
CA LEU A 111 -10.44 -12.33 2.22
C LEU A 111 -11.11 -11.02 1.78
N SER A 112 -12.19 -10.60 2.46
CA SER A 112 -12.87 -9.32 2.16
C SER A 112 -11.96 -8.14 2.51
N VAL A 113 -11.31 -8.19 3.67
CA VAL A 113 -10.34 -7.17 4.09
C VAL A 113 -9.15 -7.14 3.14
N LEU A 114 -8.58 -8.29 2.79
CA LEU A 114 -7.48 -8.37 1.81
C LEU A 114 -7.88 -7.75 0.47
N ALA A 115 -9.07 -8.07 -0.04
CA ALA A 115 -9.57 -7.53 -1.31
C ALA A 115 -9.72 -6.00 -1.27
N SER A 116 -10.23 -5.45 -0.16
CA SER A 116 -10.32 -3.98 0.05
C SER A 116 -8.93 -3.36 0.04
N HIS A 117 -7.99 -3.90 0.83
CA HIS A 117 -6.62 -3.40 0.91
C HIS A 117 -5.90 -3.44 -0.44
N VAL A 118 -6.07 -4.52 -1.21
CA VAL A 118 -5.55 -4.59 -2.58
C VAL A 118 -6.17 -3.50 -3.45
N ALA A 119 -7.49 -3.34 -3.40
CA ALA A 119 -8.21 -2.42 -4.29
C ALA A 119 -7.80 -0.96 -4.08
N PHE A 120 -7.69 -0.48 -2.83
CA PHE A 120 -7.28 0.91 -2.58
C PHE A 120 -5.76 1.12 -2.70
N SER A 121 -4.94 0.07 -2.57
CA SER A 121 -3.49 0.18 -2.75
C SER A 121 -3.05 0.23 -4.22
N ILE A 122 -3.81 -0.33 -5.16
CA ILE A 122 -3.52 -0.27 -6.60
C ILE A 122 -3.32 1.18 -7.10
N PRO A 123 -4.19 2.14 -6.81
CA PRO A 123 -4.01 3.55 -7.14
C PRO A 123 -2.67 4.13 -6.73
N ILE A 124 -2.24 3.84 -5.51
CA ILE A 124 -0.96 4.32 -4.94
C ILE A 124 0.22 3.81 -5.77
N VAL A 125 0.22 2.51 -6.07
CA VAL A 125 1.27 1.88 -6.88
C VAL A 125 1.33 2.48 -8.29
N VAL A 126 0.17 2.67 -8.92
CA VAL A 126 0.10 3.27 -10.27
C VAL A 126 0.68 4.69 -10.26
N LEU A 127 0.40 5.50 -9.23
CA LEU A 127 0.93 6.85 -9.10
C LEU A 127 2.44 6.88 -8.89
N MET A 128 3.03 5.85 -8.31
CA MET A 128 4.49 5.75 -8.17
C MET A 128 5.17 5.33 -9.48
N ILE A 129 4.53 4.48 -10.26
CA ILE A 129 5.12 3.88 -11.47
C ILE A 129 4.89 4.73 -12.73
N LEU A 130 3.68 5.32 -12.88
CA LEU A 130 3.32 6.03 -14.10
C LEU A 130 4.21 7.24 -14.44
N PRO A 131 4.64 8.09 -13.47
CA PRO A 131 5.60 9.15 -13.75
C PRO A 131 6.94 8.59 -14.27
N ARG A 132 7.42 7.50 -13.66
CA ARG A 132 8.67 6.87 -14.08
C ARG A 132 8.59 6.30 -15.49
N LEU A 133 7.43 5.76 -15.89
CA LEU A 133 7.18 5.34 -17.28
C LEU A 133 7.23 6.53 -18.25
N LYS A 134 6.69 7.69 -17.85
CA LYS A 134 6.69 8.90 -18.67
C LYS A 134 8.09 9.54 -18.84
N GLU A 135 9.01 9.25 -17.92
CA GLU A 135 10.40 9.69 -18.00
C GLU A 135 11.26 8.77 -18.88
N MET A 136 10.76 7.59 -19.23
CA MET A 136 11.50 6.64 -20.06
C MET A 136 11.65 7.19 -21.48
N ASN A 137 12.88 7.15 -22.00
CA ASN A 137 13.16 7.64 -23.34
C ASN A 137 12.57 6.72 -24.41
N ASP A 138 11.68 7.26 -25.24
CA ASP A 138 11.07 6.54 -26.37
C ASP A 138 12.10 5.96 -27.34
N ASP A 139 13.26 6.60 -27.50
CA ASP A 139 14.30 6.10 -28.38
C ASP A 139 14.95 4.81 -27.89
N MET A 140 14.95 4.58 -26.57
CA MET A 140 15.40 3.31 -25.99
C MET A 140 14.46 2.17 -26.39
N ILE A 141 13.14 2.44 -26.39
CA ILE A 141 12.12 1.49 -26.82
C ILE A 141 12.23 1.18 -28.31
N LYS A 142 12.39 2.22 -29.14
CA LYS A 142 12.55 2.08 -30.59
C LYS A 142 13.81 1.31 -30.94
N ALA A 143 14.95 1.67 -30.35
CA ALA A 143 16.21 0.97 -30.57
C ALA A 143 16.15 -0.53 -30.24
N ALA A 144 15.44 -0.90 -29.18
CA ALA A 144 15.24 -2.31 -28.85
C ALA A 144 14.40 -3.04 -29.91
N TYR A 145 13.34 -2.42 -30.43
CA TYR A 145 12.56 -3.00 -31.52
C TYR A 145 13.35 -3.09 -32.82
N ASP A 146 14.20 -2.10 -33.13
CA ASP A 146 15.08 -2.12 -34.32
C ASP A 146 16.12 -3.25 -34.23
N LEU A 147 16.52 -3.62 -33.02
CA LEU A 147 17.38 -4.78 -32.73
C LEU A 147 16.60 -6.12 -32.72
N GLY A 148 15.31 -6.11 -33.00
CA GLY A 148 14.47 -7.31 -33.08
C GLY A 148 13.90 -7.81 -31.76
N ALA A 149 13.91 -6.98 -30.69
CA ALA A 149 13.33 -7.38 -29.42
C ALA A 149 11.82 -7.61 -29.56
N SER A 150 11.35 -8.74 -29.03
CA SER A 150 9.92 -9.00 -28.87
C SER A 150 9.31 -8.16 -27.76
N GLN A 151 7.98 -8.01 -27.74
CA GLN A 151 7.29 -7.28 -26.67
C GLN A 151 7.60 -7.83 -25.28
N LEU A 152 7.74 -9.13 -25.14
CA LEU A 152 8.06 -9.77 -23.88
C LEU A 152 9.51 -9.48 -23.44
N GLN A 153 10.45 -9.45 -24.38
CA GLN A 153 11.84 -9.05 -24.11
C GLN A 153 11.90 -7.58 -23.71
N MET A 154 11.22 -6.70 -24.45
CA MET A 154 11.09 -5.30 -24.09
C MET A 154 10.60 -5.13 -22.64
N LEU A 155 9.53 -5.84 -22.28
CA LEU A 155 8.97 -5.78 -20.93
C LEU A 155 9.96 -6.26 -19.87
N LYS A 156 10.55 -7.46 -20.05
CA LYS A 156 11.36 -8.11 -19.03
C LYS A 156 12.77 -7.55 -18.92
N GLU A 157 13.39 -7.19 -20.06
CA GLU A 157 14.81 -6.84 -20.11
C GLU A 157 15.04 -5.32 -20.06
N ILE A 158 14.02 -4.50 -20.38
CA ILE A 158 14.15 -3.04 -20.43
C ILE A 158 13.18 -2.37 -19.46
N MET A 159 11.87 -2.57 -19.63
CA MET A 159 10.88 -1.82 -18.85
C MET A 159 10.91 -2.20 -17.37
N LEU A 160 10.80 -3.47 -17.01
CA LEU A 160 10.76 -3.89 -15.61
C LEU A 160 12.06 -3.52 -14.85
N PRO A 161 13.28 -3.75 -15.37
CA PRO A 161 14.49 -3.28 -14.71
C PRO A 161 14.54 -1.76 -14.52
N TYR A 162 14.11 -0.99 -15.53
CA TYR A 162 14.04 0.48 -15.45
C TYR A 162 13.04 0.94 -14.38
N LEU A 163 11.93 0.23 -14.23
CA LEU A 163 10.86 0.55 -13.28
C LEU A 163 11.12 0.01 -11.88
N THR A 164 12.09 -0.87 -11.67
CA THR A 164 12.35 -1.54 -10.38
C THR A 164 12.39 -0.56 -9.19
N PRO A 165 13.07 0.61 -9.25
CA PRO A 165 13.06 1.56 -8.13
C PRO A 165 11.66 2.10 -7.82
N ALA A 166 10.86 2.39 -8.85
CA ALA A 166 9.48 2.88 -8.69
C ALA A 166 8.53 1.76 -8.20
N ILE A 167 8.75 0.52 -8.63
CA ILE A 167 8.00 -0.65 -8.17
C ILE A 167 8.26 -0.88 -6.68
N ILE A 168 9.53 -0.83 -6.25
CA ILE A 168 9.90 -0.97 -4.84
C ILE A 168 9.30 0.17 -4.00
N ALA A 169 9.39 1.41 -4.49
CA ALA A 169 8.78 2.57 -3.81
C ALA A 169 7.26 2.41 -3.71
N GLY A 170 6.59 1.98 -4.78
CA GLY A 170 5.16 1.71 -4.81
C GLY A 170 4.75 0.61 -3.83
N TYR A 171 5.55 -0.46 -3.74
CA TYR A 171 5.34 -1.52 -2.77
C TYR A 171 5.39 -1.01 -1.32
N PHE A 172 6.44 -0.29 -0.95
CA PHE A 172 6.58 0.22 0.40
C PHE A 172 5.52 1.28 0.76
N MET A 173 5.12 2.11 -0.19
CA MET A 173 4.00 3.05 0.02
C MET A 173 2.69 2.31 0.26
N ALA A 174 2.36 1.32 -0.57
CA ALA A 174 1.18 0.48 -0.40
C ALA A 174 1.21 -0.30 0.93
N PHE A 175 2.39 -0.82 1.30
CA PHE A 175 2.59 -1.52 2.57
C PHE A 175 2.36 -0.61 3.77
N THR A 176 2.96 0.59 3.77
CA THR A 176 2.78 1.57 4.86
C THR A 176 1.32 2.00 4.97
N TYR A 177 0.67 2.25 3.85
CA TYR A 177 -0.73 2.65 3.81
C TYR A 177 -1.65 1.54 4.35
N SER A 178 -1.39 0.29 3.95
CA SER A 178 -2.14 -0.87 4.46
C SER A 178 -1.92 -1.16 5.94
N LEU A 179 -0.76 -0.78 6.51
CA LEU A 179 -0.50 -0.88 7.96
C LEU A 179 -1.27 0.17 8.75
N ASP A 180 -1.38 1.39 8.21
CA ASP A 180 -2.02 2.52 8.89
C ASP A 180 -3.54 2.32 9.01
N ASP A 181 -4.16 1.80 7.95
CA ASP A 181 -5.61 1.54 7.88
C ASP A 181 -6.12 0.46 8.87
N PHE A 182 -5.25 -0.41 9.35
CA PHE A 182 -5.67 -1.52 10.23
C PHE A 182 -6.06 -1.06 11.63
N ALA A 183 -5.66 0.12 12.06
CA ALA A 183 -6.00 0.68 13.37
C ALA A 183 -7.53 0.88 13.58
N GLU A 184 -8.34 0.83 12.52
CA GLU A 184 -9.79 1.07 12.56
C GLU A 184 -10.65 -0.20 12.60
N ILE A 185 -10.07 -1.42 12.50
CA ILE A 185 -10.83 -2.69 12.39
C ILE A 185 -10.82 -3.48 13.72
N GLY A 186 -10.17 -2.97 14.76
CA GLY A 186 -10.02 -3.63 16.08
C GLY A 186 -11.18 -3.41 17.05
#